data_f3a663f7c4da3b86fb8fdd6ea21770a4
#
_entry.id   f3a663f7c4da3b86fb8fdd6ea21770a4
#
_cell.length_a   1.000
_cell.length_b   1.000
_cell.length_c   1.000
_cell.angle_alpha   90.00
_cell.angle_beta   90.00
_cell.angle_gamma   90.00
#
_symmetry.space_group_name_H-M   'P 1'
#
loop_
_entity.id
_entity.type
_entity.pdbx_description
1 polymer ?
#
loop_
_entity_poly.entity_id
_entity_poly.type
_entity_poly.pdbx_seq_one_letter_code
_entity_poly.pdbx_strand_id
1 'polypeptide(L)'
;MKVYLNNKFIDEEKATINIKDRGLLLGDSIFDTLLYNKNKIILFDFHFARFNKSIRNNYFNFKLSKKNLQTIILKLIKKNNLLNNKLSIRYTLTRGDAKRRGLDIENNQKSNFLITISKLTSNHTTIKPVKLKVSKIKRLSNSLLSRNKTNNYFENIQSKLIAQKNGYDDALMLNESDKICCCSSSNIYFVKKNKIFTPPINDGALDGTVRRLLIEKKKVEVRSISLNNLSNVSEIFLTNSIGLRPVSKINNRSFKNGPITEKITEYLNKLGI
;
A
#
# COMPACT_ATOMS: atom_id res chain seq x y z
N MET A 1 -14.60 -17.62 6.81
CA MET A 1 -13.42 -17.34 7.67
C MET A 1 -13.81 -16.45 8.84
N LYS A 2 -12.95 -16.38 9.89
CA LYS A 2 -13.14 -15.37 10.94
C LYS A 2 -12.40 -14.09 10.60
N VAL A 3 -13.02 -12.96 10.95
CA VAL A 3 -12.45 -11.62 10.92
C VAL A 3 -12.43 -11.05 12.33
N TYR A 4 -11.68 -9.96 12.54
CA TYR A 4 -11.74 -9.21 13.78
C TYR A 4 -12.46 -7.89 13.54
N LEU A 5 -13.53 -7.66 14.27
CA LEU A 5 -14.31 -6.42 14.21
C LEU A 5 -14.63 -5.95 15.63
N ASN A 6 -14.23 -4.74 15.99
CA ASN A 6 -14.59 -4.07 17.24
C ASN A 6 -14.46 -4.99 18.48
N ASN A 7 -13.25 -5.48 18.73
CA ASN A 7 -12.89 -6.36 19.86
C ASN A 7 -13.47 -7.79 19.81
N LYS A 8 -14.08 -8.21 18.68
CA LYS A 8 -14.65 -9.55 18.54
C LYS A 8 -14.04 -10.28 17.34
N PHE A 9 -13.82 -11.59 17.49
CA PHE A 9 -13.53 -12.52 16.40
C PHE A 9 -14.84 -13.15 15.98
N ILE A 10 -15.32 -12.80 14.80
CA ILE A 10 -16.63 -13.23 14.28
C ILE A 10 -16.46 -13.88 12.90
N ASP A 11 -17.44 -14.64 12.49
CA ASP A 11 -17.48 -15.18 11.14
C ASP A 11 -17.66 -14.04 10.12
N GLU A 12 -16.93 -14.09 9.02
CA GLU A 12 -16.91 -13.04 8.01
C GLU A 12 -18.31 -12.72 7.47
N GLU A 13 -19.13 -13.74 7.30
CA GLU A 13 -20.54 -13.63 6.85
C GLU A 13 -21.44 -12.88 7.86
N LYS A 14 -21.04 -12.85 9.13
CA LYS A 14 -21.75 -12.14 10.22
C LYS A 14 -21.15 -10.78 10.52
N ALA A 15 -20.04 -10.41 9.84
CA ALA A 15 -19.38 -9.14 10.05
C ALA A 15 -20.12 -8.02 9.30
N THR A 16 -20.78 -7.14 10.04
CA THR A 16 -21.55 -6.03 9.48
C THR A 16 -20.97 -4.70 9.91
N ILE A 17 -20.94 -3.74 9.00
CA ILE A 17 -20.68 -2.33 9.24
C ILE A 17 -21.97 -1.57 8.97
N ASN A 18 -22.31 -0.64 9.86
CA ASN A 18 -23.51 0.16 9.72
C ASN A 18 -23.44 0.99 8.41
N ILE A 19 -24.59 1.11 7.72
CA ILE A 19 -24.73 1.97 6.53
C ILE A 19 -24.42 3.45 6.80
N LYS A 20 -24.44 3.88 8.07
CA LYS A 20 -24.09 5.23 8.52
C LYS A 20 -22.59 5.39 8.83
N ASP A 21 -21.77 4.35 8.64
CA ASP A 21 -20.33 4.44 8.86
C ASP A 21 -19.70 5.49 7.94
N ARG A 22 -18.97 6.44 8.53
CA ARG A 22 -18.33 7.55 7.78
C ARG A 22 -17.23 7.06 6.82
N GLY A 23 -16.61 5.91 7.11
CA GLY A 23 -15.68 5.28 6.18
C GLY A 23 -16.36 4.81 4.91
N LEU A 24 -17.62 4.34 5.00
CA LEU A 24 -18.46 3.99 3.85
C LEU A 24 -18.97 5.24 3.12
N LEU A 25 -19.56 6.19 3.86
CA LEU A 25 -20.25 7.34 3.26
C LEU A 25 -19.30 8.41 2.71
N LEU A 26 -18.17 8.63 3.37
CA LEU A 26 -17.28 9.77 3.13
C LEU A 26 -15.81 9.36 2.85
N GLY A 27 -15.49 8.07 2.89
CA GLY A 27 -14.10 7.62 2.85
C GLY A 27 -13.28 8.05 4.09
N ASP A 28 -13.94 8.49 5.20
CA ASP A 28 -13.27 8.94 6.44
C ASP A 28 -12.70 7.74 7.20
N SER A 29 -11.60 7.23 6.64
CA SER A 29 -10.98 5.98 7.10
C SER A 29 -9.54 5.85 6.62
N ILE A 30 -8.76 5.11 7.39
CA ILE A 30 -7.37 4.77 7.10
C ILE A 30 -7.19 3.25 7.15
N PHE A 31 -6.23 2.73 6.40
CA PHE A 31 -5.92 1.31 6.43
C PHE A 31 -4.43 1.03 6.28
N ASP A 32 -4.05 -0.18 6.61
CA ASP A 32 -2.76 -0.70 6.21
C ASP A 32 -2.88 -2.17 5.78
N THR A 33 -1.86 -2.67 5.09
CA THR A 33 -1.82 -4.05 4.60
C THR A 33 -0.45 -4.63 4.90
N LEU A 34 -0.43 -5.68 5.71
CA LEU A 34 0.74 -6.44 6.11
C LEU A 34 0.89 -7.70 5.25
N LEU A 35 2.12 -8.15 5.13
CA LEU A 35 2.44 -9.49 4.71
C LEU A 35 2.75 -10.35 5.95
N TYR A 36 2.13 -11.53 6.03
CA TYR A 36 2.56 -12.60 6.92
C TYR A 36 3.11 -13.74 6.09
N ASN A 37 4.31 -14.17 6.41
CA ASN A 37 5.00 -15.24 5.71
C ASN A 37 6.00 -15.93 6.65
N LYS A 38 6.22 -17.23 6.48
CA LYS A 38 7.19 -18.02 7.29
C LYS A 38 7.04 -17.76 8.80
N ASN A 39 5.81 -17.77 9.30
CA ASN A 39 5.45 -17.54 10.71
C ASN A 39 5.85 -16.14 11.26
N LYS A 40 6.05 -15.16 10.38
CA LYS A 40 6.42 -13.79 10.77
C LYS A 40 5.49 -12.75 10.13
N ILE A 41 5.17 -11.71 10.88
CA ILE A 41 4.57 -10.49 10.33
C ILE A 41 5.71 -9.63 9.79
N ILE A 42 5.73 -9.45 8.48
CA ILE A 42 6.85 -8.78 7.79
C ILE A 42 6.77 -7.27 7.98
N LEU A 43 7.91 -6.65 8.31
CA LEU A 43 8.05 -5.19 8.51
C LEU A 43 7.01 -4.59 9.48
N PHE A 44 6.61 -5.35 10.50
CA PHE A 44 5.53 -4.97 11.41
C PHE A 44 5.73 -3.58 12.02
N ASP A 45 6.95 -3.23 12.42
CA ASP A 45 7.28 -1.95 13.05
C ASP A 45 7.03 -0.76 12.13
N PHE A 46 7.40 -0.87 10.85
CA PHE A 46 7.13 0.17 9.86
C PHE A 46 5.63 0.35 9.60
N HIS A 47 4.89 -0.74 9.50
CA HIS A 47 3.45 -0.70 9.32
C HIS A 47 2.75 -0.09 10.52
N PHE A 48 3.08 -0.55 11.73
CA PHE A 48 2.51 0.00 12.96
C PHE A 48 2.81 1.50 13.10
N ALA A 49 4.06 1.91 12.89
CA ALA A 49 4.47 3.31 12.99
C ALA A 49 3.71 4.19 11.99
N ARG A 50 3.55 3.74 10.72
CA ARG A 50 2.80 4.48 9.68
C ARG A 50 1.33 4.61 10.06
N PHE A 51 0.69 3.53 10.46
CA PHE A 51 -0.73 3.53 10.83
C PHE A 51 -0.98 4.40 12.06
N ASN A 52 -0.17 4.26 13.09
CA ASN A 52 -0.28 5.05 14.32
C ASN A 52 -0.02 6.55 14.08
N LYS A 53 0.90 6.89 13.16
CA LYS A 53 1.09 8.27 12.69
C LYS A 53 -0.19 8.78 12.00
N SER A 54 -0.82 7.96 11.15
CA SER A 54 -2.07 8.34 10.48
C SER A 54 -3.23 8.50 11.47
N ILE A 55 -3.34 7.66 12.51
CA ILE A 55 -4.32 7.84 13.59
C ILE A 55 -4.19 9.24 14.20
N ARG A 56 -2.97 9.62 14.61
CA ARG A 56 -2.70 10.90 15.26
C ARG A 56 -2.91 12.10 14.33
N ASN A 57 -2.34 12.03 13.14
CA ASN A 57 -2.36 13.14 12.18
C ASN A 57 -3.77 13.44 11.62
N ASN A 58 -4.67 12.46 11.67
CA ASN A 58 -6.04 12.63 11.21
C ASN A 58 -7.06 12.64 12.37
N TYR A 59 -6.57 12.86 13.61
CA TYR A 59 -7.41 13.07 14.79
C TYR A 59 -8.43 11.94 15.05
N PHE A 60 -8.04 10.67 14.81
CA PHE A 60 -8.87 9.55 15.22
C PHE A 60 -8.80 9.35 16.72
N ASN A 61 -9.96 9.35 17.40
CA ASN A 61 -10.04 8.98 18.81
C ASN A 61 -9.96 7.45 18.96
N PHE A 62 -8.76 6.91 18.73
CA PHE A 62 -8.51 5.48 18.79
C PHE A 62 -7.11 5.19 19.32
N LYS A 63 -7.03 4.32 20.32
CA LYS A 63 -5.77 3.91 20.93
C LYS A 63 -5.46 2.47 20.52
N LEU A 64 -4.32 2.26 19.88
CA LEU A 64 -3.84 0.94 19.48
C LEU A 64 -2.40 0.76 19.95
N SER A 65 -2.15 -0.26 20.78
CA SER A 65 -0.77 -0.61 21.14
C SER A 65 -0.20 -1.62 20.13
N LYS A 66 1.11 -1.55 19.92
CA LYS A 66 1.83 -2.47 19.02
C LYS A 66 1.63 -3.92 19.45
N LYS A 67 1.75 -4.21 20.76
CA LYS A 67 1.56 -5.56 21.34
C LYS A 67 0.13 -6.07 21.10
N ASN A 68 -0.89 -5.22 21.29
CA ASN A 68 -2.28 -5.62 21.06
C ASN A 68 -2.55 -5.94 19.60
N LEU A 69 -2.10 -5.09 18.66
CA LEU A 69 -2.28 -5.35 17.23
C LEU A 69 -1.63 -6.68 16.83
N GLN A 70 -0.39 -6.93 17.26
CA GLN A 70 0.31 -8.17 16.97
C GLN A 70 -0.43 -9.38 17.54
N THR A 71 -0.87 -9.31 18.79
CA THR A 71 -1.62 -10.38 19.44
C THR A 71 -2.93 -10.68 18.73
N ILE A 72 -3.69 -9.66 18.34
CA ILE A 72 -4.95 -9.81 17.60
C ILE A 72 -4.71 -10.49 16.25
N ILE A 73 -3.70 -10.04 15.49
CA ILE A 73 -3.36 -10.62 14.19
C ILE A 73 -3.00 -12.10 14.33
N LEU A 74 -2.10 -12.45 15.26
CA LEU A 74 -1.68 -13.83 15.45
C LEU A 74 -2.83 -14.73 15.92
N LYS A 75 -3.69 -14.23 16.82
CA LYS A 75 -4.91 -14.94 17.23
C LYS A 75 -5.87 -15.16 16.06
N LEU A 76 -6.04 -14.15 15.20
CA LEU A 76 -6.90 -14.26 14.03
C LEU A 76 -6.38 -15.27 13.02
N ILE A 77 -5.06 -15.30 12.77
CA ILE A 77 -4.40 -16.31 11.92
C ILE A 77 -4.63 -17.71 12.48
N LYS A 78 -4.40 -17.90 13.80
CA LYS A 78 -4.59 -19.20 14.49
C LYS A 78 -6.05 -19.66 14.41
N LYS A 79 -7.02 -18.77 14.67
CA LYS A 79 -8.46 -19.10 14.61
C LYS A 79 -8.95 -19.50 13.21
N ASN A 80 -8.21 -19.14 12.17
CA ASN A 80 -8.47 -19.52 10.79
C ASN A 80 -7.63 -20.72 10.30
N ASN A 81 -6.78 -21.31 11.17
CA ASN A 81 -5.85 -22.40 10.81
C ASN A 81 -4.89 -22.04 9.68
N LEU A 82 -4.35 -20.80 9.69
CA LEU A 82 -3.57 -20.24 8.57
C LEU A 82 -2.09 -20.00 8.91
N LEU A 83 -1.55 -20.58 10.00
CA LEU A 83 -0.18 -20.34 10.46
C LEU A 83 0.88 -20.60 9.37
N ASN A 84 0.71 -21.64 8.57
CA ASN A 84 1.69 -22.05 7.55
C ASN A 84 1.45 -21.40 6.18
N ASN A 85 0.53 -20.46 6.07
CA ASN A 85 0.20 -19.81 4.79
C ASN A 85 0.90 -18.47 4.63
N LYS A 86 1.14 -18.07 3.37
CA LYS A 86 1.47 -16.70 3.02
C LYS A 86 0.18 -15.88 2.95
N LEU A 87 0.09 -14.78 3.74
CA LEU A 87 -1.17 -14.04 3.94
C LEU A 87 -0.98 -12.55 3.71
N SER A 88 -1.98 -11.95 3.09
CA SER A 88 -2.21 -10.51 3.13
C SER A 88 -3.18 -10.20 4.27
N ILE A 89 -2.79 -9.32 5.17
CA ILE A 89 -3.58 -8.92 6.34
C ILE A 89 -3.88 -7.44 6.22
N ARG A 90 -5.14 -7.10 6.03
CA ARG A 90 -5.59 -5.72 5.99
C ARG A 90 -6.25 -5.34 7.31
N TYR A 91 -5.86 -4.22 7.89
CA TYR A 91 -6.57 -3.60 8.99
C TYR A 91 -7.00 -2.18 8.61
N THR A 92 -8.25 -1.88 8.93
CA THR A 92 -8.94 -0.66 8.55
C THR A 92 -9.55 -0.03 9.78
N LEU A 93 -9.37 1.27 9.94
CA LEU A 93 -10.00 2.08 10.96
C LEU A 93 -10.90 3.10 10.27
N THR A 94 -12.19 3.06 10.54
CA THR A 94 -13.12 4.11 10.13
C THR A 94 -13.40 5.07 11.28
N ARG A 95 -13.92 6.25 10.98
CA ARG A 95 -14.36 7.19 12.02
C ARG A 95 -15.57 6.66 12.79
N GLY A 96 -16.27 5.65 12.25
CA GLY A 96 -17.46 5.05 12.82
C GLY A 96 -18.76 5.70 12.33
N ASP A 97 -19.84 5.39 13.01
CA ASP A 97 -21.20 5.71 12.55
C ASP A 97 -21.57 7.17 12.78
N ALA A 98 -22.00 7.87 11.74
CA ALA A 98 -22.52 9.22 11.84
C ALA A 98 -23.93 9.22 12.48
N LYS A 99 -24.16 10.02 13.51
CA LYS A 99 -25.49 10.24 14.07
C LYS A 99 -26.29 11.28 13.29
N ARG A 100 -25.60 12.24 12.67
CA ARG A 100 -26.19 13.33 11.88
C ARG A 100 -25.55 13.39 10.51
N ARG A 101 -26.26 13.95 9.55
CA ARG A 101 -25.69 14.30 8.24
C ARG A 101 -24.71 15.46 8.41
N GLY A 102 -23.60 15.42 7.66
CA GLY A 102 -22.60 16.49 7.64
C GLY A 102 -21.18 16.00 7.91
N LEU A 103 -20.27 16.94 8.04
CA LEU A 103 -18.84 16.66 8.23
C LEU A 103 -18.39 16.71 9.69
N ASP A 104 -19.23 17.22 10.57
CA ASP A 104 -18.92 17.35 12.00
C ASP A 104 -18.63 15.97 12.63
N ILE A 105 -17.64 15.97 13.51
CA ILE A 105 -17.24 14.79 14.29
C ILE A 105 -17.73 15.00 15.72
N GLU A 106 -18.46 14.03 16.23
CA GLU A 106 -18.98 14.09 17.60
C GLU A 106 -17.85 13.79 18.61
N ASN A 107 -17.90 14.45 19.78
CA ASN A 107 -16.90 14.28 20.84
C ASN A 107 -16.69 12.81 21.26
N ASN A 108 -17.74 12.01 21.23
CA ASN A 108 -17.74 10.58 21.63
C ASN A 108 -17.84 9.64 20.42
N GLN A 109 -17.39 10.05 19.24
CA GLN A 109 -17.42 9.25 18.03
C GLN A 109 -16.61 7.95 18.23
N LYS A 110 -17.28 6.81 18.11
CA LYS A 110 -16.64 5.49 18.23
C LYS A 110 -16.19 5.01 16.85
N SER A 111 -14.91 4.80 16.72
CA SER A 111 -14.31 4.25 15.49
C SER A 111 -14.62 2.76 15.34
N ASN A 112 -14.81 2.29 14.10
CA ASN A 112 -14.84 0.87 13.79
C ASN A 112 -13.46 0.39 13.36
N PHE A 113 -12.99 -0.70 13.95
CA PHE A 113 -11.68 -1.31 13.64
C PHE A 113 -11.86 -2.74 13.14
N LEU A 114 -11.52 -2.97 11.89
CA LEU A 114 -11.67 -4.24 11.18
C LEU A 114 -10.30 -4.81 10.80
N ILE A 115 -10.09 -6.12 10.98
CA ILE A 115 -8.95 -6.85 10.42
C ILE A 115 -9.47 -8.02 9.61
N THR A 116 -9.04 -8.09 8.35
CA THR A 116 -9.33 -9.20 7.42
C THR A 116 -8.03 -9.89 6.98
N ILE A 117 -8.14 -11.15 6.60
CA ILE A 117 -7.03 -11.97 6.09
C ILE A 117 -7.42 -12.53 4.72
N SER A 118 -6.46 -12.52 3.79
CA SER A 118 -6.59 -13.20 2.51
C SER A 118 -5.37 -14.07 2.27
N LYS A 119 -5.57 -15.31 1.83
CA LYS A 119 -4.47 -16.17 1.38
C LYS A 119 -3.86 -15.61 0.11
N LEU A 120 -2.54 -15.57 0.07
CA LEU A 120 -1.81 -15.28 -1.15
C LEU A 120 -1.43 -16.62 -1.80
N THR A 121 -2.03 -16.90 -2.94
CA THR A 121 -1.70 -18.12 -3.72
C THR A 121 -0.30 -17.98 -4.28
N SER A 122 0.55 -18.96 -3.98
CA SER A 122 1.97 -18.99 -4.31
C SER A 122 2.27 -19.34 -5.78
N ASN A 123 1.29 -19.27 -6.68
CA ASN A 123 1.45 -19.73 -8.08
C ASN A 123 2.33 -18.81 -8.95
N HIS A 124 3.10 -17.91 -8.38
CA HIS A 124 4.03 -17.06 -9.13
C HIS A 124 5.48 -17.39 -8.83
N THR A 125 5.94 -18.53 -9.30
CA THR A 125 7.39 -18.84 -9.42
C THR A 125 8.09 -17.90 -10.41
N THR A 126 7.35 -17.29 -11.32
CA THR A 126 7.81 -16.25 -12.23
C THR A 126 7.10 -14.92 -11.97
N ILE A 127 7.86 -13.94 -11.51
CA ILE A 127 7.35 -12.57 -11.36
C ILE A 127 7.17 -11.99 -12.76
N LYS A 128 5.92 -11.94 -13.26
CA LYS A 128 5.62 -11.32 -14.56
C LYS A 128 5.91 -9.82 -14.52
N PRO A 129 6.77 -9.33 -15.44
CA PRO A 129 6.97 -7.90 -15.59
C PRO A 129 5.67 -7.18 -15.95
N VAL A 130 5.49 -5.96 -15.46
CA VAL A 130 4.28 -5.16 -15.68
C VAL A 130 4.49 -4.08 -16.74
N LYS A 131 3.43 -3.81 -17.51
CA LYS A 131 3.33 -2.70 -18.46
C LYS A 131 2.55 -1.55 -17.81
N LEU A 132 3.10 -0.34 -17.86
CA LEU A 132 2.53 0.84 -17.26
C LEU A 132 2.03 1.83 -18.30
N LYS A 133 0.81 2.34 -18.12
CA LYS A 133 0.27 3.49 -18.84
C LYS A 133 0.45 4.74 -17.99
N VAL A 134 0.97 5.80 -18.56
CA VAL A 134 0.98 7.11 -17.89
C VAL A 134 -0.46 7.59 -17.73
N SER A 135 -0.86 7.85 -16.49
CA SER A 135 -2.20 8.33 -16.15
C SER A 135 -2.37 9.81 -16.53
N LYS A 136 -3.56 10.17 -17.04
CA LYS A 136 -3.98 11.57 -17.19
C LYS A 136 -4.48 12.14 -15.85
N ILE A 137 -4.91 11.29 -14.92
CA ILE A 137 -5.32 11.71 -13.59
C ILE A 137 -4.05 12.02 -12.78
N LYS A 138 -3.93 13.27 -12.35
CA LYS A 138 -2.79 13.76 -11.58
C LYS A 138 -2.99 13.51 -10.09
N ARG A 139 -1.90 13.23 -9.40
CA ARG A 139 -1.89 13.07 -7.94
C ARG A 139 -1.39 14.37 -7.31
N LEU A 140 -2.19 15.01 -6.47
CA LEU A 140 -1.75 16.23 -5.78
C LEU A 140 -0.67 15.90 -4.74
N SER A 141 0.52 16.49 -4.93
CA SER A 141 1.69 16.21 -4.10
C SER A 141 1.49 16.66 -2.65
N ASN A 142 0.78 17.77 -2.44
CA ASN A 142 0.53 18.34 -1.11
C ASN A 142 -0.80 17.89 -0.48
N SER A 143 -1.48 16.91 -1.05
CA SER A 143 -2.75 16.39 -0.52
C SER A 143 -2.53 15.48 0.70
N LEU A 144 -3.43 15.57 1.67
CA LEU A 144 -3.51 14.60 2.78
C LEU A 144 -3.72 13.17 2.26
N LEU A 145 -4.43 12.99 1.15
CA LEU A 145 -4.67 11.70 0.53
C LEU A 145 -3.39 11.09 -0.05
N SER A 146 -2.44 11.90 -0.49
CA SER A 146 -1.13 11.43 -0.96
C SER A 146 -0.22 10.99 0.18
N ARG A 147 -0.32 11.63 1.34
CA ARG A 147 0.53 11.41 2.52
C ARG A 147 0.03 10.32 3.45
N ASN A 148 -1.28 10.00 3.39
CA ASN A 148 -1.92 9.00 4.23
C ASN A 148 -2.42 7.81 3.41
N LYS A 149 -2.48 6.64 4.04
CA LYS A 149 -3.06 5.46 3.44
C LYS A 149 -4.54 5.37 3.83
N THR A 150 -5.38 6.13 3.09
CA THR A 150 -6.83 6.25 3.31
C THR A 150 -7.60 5.31 2.38
N ASN A 151 -8.91 5.13 2.61
CA ASN A 151 -9.78 4.39 1.69
C ASN A 151 -10.22 5.22 0.46
N ASN A 152 -9.78 6.45 0.32
CA ASN A 152 -10.05 7.30 -0.84
C ASN A 152 -9.18 6.89 -2.04
N TYR A 153 -9.48 5.73 -2.62
CA TYR A 153 -8.71 5.13 -3.72
C TYR A 153 -9.36 5.33 -5.09
N PHE A 154 -10.37 6.19 -5.19
CA PHE A 154 -11.14 6.34 -6.42
C PHE A 154 -10.24 6.71 -7.62
N GLU A 155 -9.39 7.74 -7.49
CA GLU A 155 -8.46 8.14 -8.56
C GLU A 155 -7.45 7.04 -8.91
N ASN A 156 -6.95 6.30 -7.91
CA ASN A 156 -6.04 5.17 -8.13
C ASN A 156 -6.74 4.04 -8.90
N ILE A 157 -7.99 3.73 -8.55
CA ILE A 157 -8.82 2.72 -9.22
C ILE A 157 -9.10 3.16 -10.66
N GLN A 158 -9.56 4.40 -10.88
CA GLN A 158 -9.84 4.93 -12.21
C GLN A 158 -8.60 4.94 -13.11
N SER A 159 -7.45 5.38 -12.57
CA SER A 159 -6.18 5.38 -13.30
C SER A 159 -5.82 3.96 -13.75
N LYS A 160 -5.96 2.97 -12.86
CA LYS A 160 -5.68 1.57 -13.18
C LYS A 160 -6.67 0.99 -14.19
N LEU A 161 -7.96 1.24 -14.03
CA LEU A 161 -8.99 0.77 -14.98
C LEU A 161 -8.77 1.33 -16.39
N ILE A 162 -8.43 2.61 -16.50
CA ILE A 162 -8.10 3.25 -17.79
C ILE A 162 -6.85 2.58 -18.39
N ALA A 163 -5.82 2.30 -17.58
CA ALA A 163 -4.63 1.60 -18.05
C ALA A 163 -4.98 0.20 -18.58
N GLN A 164 -5.78 -0.56 -17.83
CA GLN A 164 -6.20 -1.93 -18.22
C GLN A 164 -7.04 -1.93 -19.50
N LYS A 165 -7.97 -0.98 -19.68
CA LYS A 165 -8.73 -0.81 -20.93
C LYS A 165 -7.84 -0.53 -22.15
N ASN A 166 -6.62 -0.03 -21.94
CA ASN A 166 -5.62 0.24 -22.97
C ASN A 166 -4.55 -0.88 -23.10
N GLY A 167 -4.77 -2.06 -22.49
CA GLY A 167 -3.86 -3.22 -22.59
C GLY A 167 -2.59 -3.12 -21.72
N TYR A 168 -2.62 -2.33 -20.66
CA TYR A 168 -1.55 -2.20 -19.66
C TYR A 168 -1.98 -2.80 -18.32
N ASP A 169 -1.01 -3.15 -17.46
CA ASP A 169 -1.29 -3.84 -16.20
C ASP A 169 -1.57 -2.87 -15.05
N ASP A 170 -0.98 -1.66 -15.09
CA ASP A 170 -1.14 -0.64 -14.04
C ASP A 170 -0.91 0.77 -14.62
N ALA A 171 -1.21 1.78 -13.81
CA ALA A 171 -1.02 3.18 -14.15
C ALA A 171 0.22 3.77 -13.47
N LEU A 172 1.01 4.52 -14.22
CA LEU A 172 2.04 5.42 -13.70
C LEU A 172 1.43 6.78 -13.44
N MET A 173 1.43 7.22 -12.18
CA MET A 173 0.81 8.48 -11.76
C MET A 173 1.88 9.59 -11.66
N LEU A 174 1.54 10.76 -12.18
CA LEU A 174 2.34 11.98 -12.10
C LEU A 174 1.66 12.95 -11.14
N ASN A 175 2.42 13.88 -10.57
CA ASN A 175 1.85 15.01 -9.84
C ASN A 175 1.50 16.19 -10.75
N GLU A 176 0.99 17.27 -10.17
CA GLU A 176 0.63 18.53 -10.84
C GLU A 176 1.82 19.18 -11.58
N SER A 177 3.05 18.91 -11.15
CA SER A 177 4.30 19.41 -11.79
C SER A 177 4.95 18.37 -12.72
N ASP A 178 4.21 17.38 -13.21
CA ASP A 178 4.67 16.32 -14.11
C ASP A 178 5.82 15.46 -13.55
N LYS A 179 6.01 15.45 -12.22
CA LYS A 179 6.94 14.54 -11.57
C LYS A 179 6.28 13.18 -11.35
N ILE A 180 7.03 12.12 -11.53
CA ILE A 180 6.58 10.77 -11.27
C ILE A 180 6.42 10.58 -9.76
N CYS A 181 5.26 10.06 -9.34
CA CYS A 181 4.94 9.81 -7.93
C CYS A 181 5.04 8.33 -7.57
N CYS A 182 4.19 7.53 -8.17
CA CYS A 182 3.96 6.12 -7.82
C CYS A 182 3.15 5.44 -8.93
N CYS A 183 2.84 4.15 -8.75
CA CYS A 183 1.77 3.49 -9.49
C CYS A 183 0.47 3.45 -8.66
N SER A 184 -0.61 2.87 -9.19
CA SER A 184 -1.93 2.86 -8.53
C SER A 184 -1.90 2.32 -7.08
N SER A 185 -1.00 1.37 -6.80
CA SER A 185 -0.88 0.71 -5.48
C SER A 185 0.55 0.35 -5.09
N SER A 186 1.57 0.94 -5.73
CA SER A 186 2.98 0.59 -5.54
C SER A 186 3.89 1.82 -5.60
N ASN A 187 4.99 1.79 -4.85
CA ASN A 187 6.11 2.71 -5.08
C ASN A 187 6.88 2.27 -6.32
N ILE A 188 7.53 3.21 -7.00
CA ILE A 188 8.31 2.97 -8.22
C ILE A 188 9.78 3.32 -8.00
N TYR A 189 10.66 2.59 -8.68
CA TYR A 189 12.10 2.74 -8.59
C TYR A 189 12.71 2.69 -9.99
N PHE A 190 13.78 3.46 -10.15
CA PHE A 190 14.50 3.62 -11.42
C PHE A 190 15.97 3.33 -11.20
N VAL A 191 16.55 2.52 -12.06
CA VAL A 191 17.98 2.21 -12.04
C VAL A 191 18.69 3.01 -13.14
N LYS A 192 19.70 3.77 -12.74
CA LYS A 192 20.56 4.56 -13.64
C LYS A 192 21.99 4.49 -13.16
N LYS A 193 22.94 4.08 -14.02
CA LYS A 193 24.37 3.93 -13.67
C LYS A 193 24.56 3.13 -12.38
N ASN A 194 23.89 1.99 -12.27
CA ASN A 194 23.89 1.07 -11.11
C ASN A 194 23.38 1.66 -9.78
N LYS A 195 22.83 2.85 -9.78
CA LYS A 195 22.19 3.47 -8.63
C LYS A 195 20.66 3.36 -8.75
N ILE A 196 19.99 3.17 -7.63
CA ILE A 196 18.55 3.06 -7.56
C ILE A 196 17.96 4.35 -6.99
N PHE A 197 16.94 4.89 -7.66
CA PHE A 197 16.24 6.10 -7.25
C PHE A 197 14.75 5.82 -7.05
N THR A 198 14.13 6.53 -6.11
CA THR A 198 12.68 6.53 -5.90
C THR A 198 12.18 7.96 -5.68
N PRO A 199 10.97 8.30 -6.14
CA PRO A 199 10.39 9.62 -5.91
C PRO A 199 10.30 9.99 -4.43
N PRO A 200 10.47 11.27 -4.07
CA PRO A 200 10.25 11.76 -2.72
C PRO A 200 8.76 11.77 -2.36
N ILE A 201 8.48 11.76 -1.06
CA ILE A 201 7.10 11.90 -0.53
C ILE A 201 6.50 13.24 -0.97
N ASN A 202 7.33 14.27 -1.08
CA ASN A 202 6.91 15.61 -1.51
C ASN A 202 6.46 15.67 -2.98
N ASP A 203 6.77 14.67 -3.79
CA ASP A 203 6.20 14.54 -5.15
C ASP A 203 4.85 13.79 -5.14
N GLY A 204 4.31 13.41 -3.98
CA GLY A 204 3.05 12.69 -3.83
C GLY A 204 3.21 11.17 -3.66
N ALA A 205 4.42 10.65 -3.53
CA ALA A 205 4.65 9.24 -3.24
C ALA A 205 4.20 8.88 -1.81
N LEU A 206 3.51 7.74 -1.65
CA LEU A 206 3.24 7.21 -0.32
C LEU A 206 4.54 6.74 0.33
N ASP A 207 4.70 6.99 1.65
CA ASP A 207 5.79 6.42 2.45
C ASP A 207 5.57 4.92 2.67
N GLY A 208 5.89 4.12 1.64
CA GLY A 208 5.75 2.68 1.64
C GLY A 208 6.73 1.99 2.59
N THR A 209 6.31 0.91 3.23
CA THR A 209 7.15 0.20 4.22
C THR A 209 8.38 -0.45 3.59
N VAL A 210 8.25 -1.05 2.41
CA VAL A 210 9.40 -1.56 1.64
C VAL A 210 10.27 -0.39 1.13
N ARG A 211 9.65 0.72 0.70
CA ARG A 211 10.38 1.94 0.31
C ARG A 211 11.24 2.45 1.47
N ARG A 212 10.68 2.58 2.67
CA ARG A 212 11.41 3.00 3.87
C ARG A 212 12.56 2.07 4.18
N LEU A 213 12.33 0.75 4.17
CA LEU A 213 13.37 -0.26 4.38
C LEU A 213 14.55 -0.06 3.42
N LEU A 214 14.28 0.06 2.12
CA LEU A 214 15.33 0.18 1.11
C LEU A 214 16.13 1.47 1.26
N ILE A 215 15.50 2.57 1.66
CA ILE A 215 16.18 3.85 1.94
C ILE A 215 17.04 3.74 3.20
N GLU A 216 16.50 3.23 4.31
CA GLU A 216 17.25 3.06 5.58
C GLU A 216 18.45 2.12 5.42
N LYS A 217 18.34 1.11 4.56
CA LYS A 217 19.46 0.22 4.21
C LYS A 217 20.40 0.81 3.15
N LYS A 218 20.27 2.10 2.84
CA LYS A 218 21.10 2.84 1.85
C LYS A 218 21.16 2.15 0.47
N LYS A 219 20.11 1.41 0.11
CA LYS A 219 20.00 0.74 -1.19
C LYS A 219 19.38 1.62 -2.27
N VAL A 220 18.71 2.69 -1.86
CA VAL A 220 17.91 3.57 -2.72
C VAL A 220 18.14 5.02 -2.32
N GLU A 221 18.37 5.87 -3.30
CA GLU A 221 18.44 7.34 -3.16
C GLU A 221 17.05 7.95 -3.46
N VAL A 222 16.66 8.98 -2.70
CA VAL A 222 15.41 9.72 -2.93
C VAL A 222 15.68 10.86 -3.90
N ARG A 223 14.99 10.87 -5.05
CA ARG A 223 15.18 11.87 -6.09
C ARG A 223 13.92 12.07 -6.92
N SER A 224 13.56 13.33 -7.20
CA SER A 224 12.50 13.67 -8.15
C SER A 224 12.87 13.26 -9.58
N ILE A 225 11.92 12.66 -10.28
CA ILE A 225 12.09 12.12 -11.63
C ILE A 225 10.87 12.53 -12.48
N SER A 226 11.13 12.94 -13.70
CA SER A 226 10.09 13.21 -14.72
C SER A 226 10.20 12.20 -15.87
N LEU A 227 9.20 12.16 -16.75
CA LEU A 227 9.21 11.28 -17.92
C LEU A 227 10.43 11.52 -18.82
N ASN A 228 10.89 12.78 -18.94
CA ASN A 228 12.05 13.12 -19.74
C ASN A 228 13.35 12.55 -19.19
N ASN A 229 13.41 12.25 -17.89
CA ASN A 229 14.59 11.66 -17.26
C ASN A 229 14.73 10.15 -17.51
N LEU A 230 13.73 9.51 -18.13
CA LEU A 230 13.75 8.06 -18.36
C LEU A 230 14.74 7.62 -19.47
N SER A 231 15.31 8.56 -20.25
CA SER A 231 16.20 8.23 -21.38
C SER A 231 17.40 7.34 -21.00
N ASN A 232 17.93 7.56 -19.82
CA ASN A 232 19.12 6.86 -19.33
C ASN A 232 18.80 5.89 -18.17
N VAL A 233 17.55 5.45 -18.06
CA VAL A 233 17.13 4.45 -17.08
C VAL A 233 17.26 3.06 -17.71
N SER A 234 17.98 2.18 -17.03
CA SER A 234 18.22 0.80 -17.50
C SER A 234 17.15 -0.18 -17.02
N GLU A 235 16.72 -0.06 -15.77
CA GLU A 235 15.74 -0.94 -15.14
C GLU A 235 14.70 -0.13 -14.37
N ILE A 236 13.49 -0.67 -14.29
CA ILE A 236 12.41 -0.09 -13.47
C ILE A 236 11.72 -1.22 -12.73
N PHE A 237 11.42 -1.02 -11.45
CA PHE A 237 10.62 -1.96 -10.69
C PHE A 237 9.66 -1.27 -9.72
N LEU A 238 8.66 -1.99 -9.27
CA LEU A 238 7.65 -1.57 -8.32
C LEU A 238 7.78 -2.36 -7.03
N THR A 239 7.46 -1.74 -5.89
CA THR A 239 7.25 -2.49 -4.65
C THR A 239 5.99 -2.05 -3.92
N ASN A 240 5.41 -2.99 -3.20
CA ASN A 240 4.44 -2.75 -2.14
C ASN A 240 4.71 -3.71 -0.97
N SER A 241 3.81 -3.80 0.01
CA SER A 241 3.99 -4.68 1.18
C SER A 241 4.00 -6.18 0.85
N ILE A 242 3.60 -6.57 -0.35
CA ILE A 242 3.44 -7.98 -0.75
C ILE A 242 4.62 -8.47 -1.60
N GLY A 243 5.37 -7.57 -2.24
CA GLY A 243 6.51 -7.96 -3.05
C GLY A 243 7.00 -6.89 -4.04
N LEU A 244 7.86 -7.34 -4.95
CA LEU A 244 8.45 -6.56 -6.02
C LEU A 244 7.93 -7.07 -7.38
N ARG A 245 7.76 -6.16 -8.35
CA ARG A 245 7.47 -6.48 -9.74
C ARG A 245 8.33 -5.65 -10.68
N PRO A 246 9.07 -6.27 -11.63
CA PRO A 246 9.77 -5.54 -12.67
C PRO A 246 8.80 -4.82 -13.60
N VAL A 247 9.24 -3.74 -14.24
CA VAL A 247 8.47 -3.02 -15.27
C VAL A 247 9.12 -3.27 -16.62
N SER A 248 8.34 -3.82 -17.58
CA SER A 248 8.81 -4.07 -18.93
C SER A 248 8.50 -2.93 -19.91
N LYS A 249 7.51 -2.08 -19.59
CA LYS A 249 7.08 -1.03 -20.49
C LYS A 249 6.43 0.15 -19.76
N ILE A 250 6.71 1.37 -20.21
CA ILE A 250 5.95 2.59 -19.87
C ILE A 250 5.50 3.23 -21.17
N ASN A 251 4.20 3.32 -21.42
CA ASN A 251 3.61 3.67 -22.71
C ASN A 251 4.29 2.85 -23.83
N ASN A 252 4.93 3.49 -24.80
CA ASN A 252 5.61 2.82 -25.92
C ASN A 252 7.08 2.49 -25.64
N ARG A 253 7.63 2.87 -24.49
CA ARG A 253 9.02 2.67 -24.13
C ARG A 253 9.22 1.36 -23.37
N SER A 254 10.10 0.48 -23.86
CA SER A 254 10.45 -0.79 -23.25
C SER A 254 11.65 -0.66 -22.28
N PHE A 255 11.65 -1.51 -21.25
CA PHE A 255 12.71 -1.65 -20.25
C PHE A 255 13.03 -3.13 -20.05
N LYS A 256 14.28 -3.44 -19.77
CA LYS A 256 14.72 -4.80 -19.46
C LYS A 256 14.61 -5.06 -17.96
N ASN A 257 14.29 -6.31 -17.58
CA ASN A 257 14.62 -6.78 -16.24
C ASN A 257 16.14 -6.99 -16.20
N GLY A 258 16.79 -6.46 -15.19
CA GLY A 258 18.23 -6.49 -15.12
C GLY A 258 18.77 -6.90 -13.74
N PRO A 259 20.08 -7.03 -13.61
CA PRO A 259 20.73 -7.62 -12.44
C PRO A 259 20.50 -6.84 -11.14
N ILE A 260 20.24 -5.53 -11.22
CA ILE A 260 19.94 -4.74 -10.01
C ILE A 260 18.58 -5.06 -9.45
N THR A 261 17.57 -5.16 -10.32
CA THR A 261 16.21 -5.59 -9.93
C THR A 261 16.22 -6.99 -9.34
N GLU A 262 17.00 -7.92 -9.93
CA GLU A 262 17.15 -9.28 -9.41
C GLU A 262 17.81 -9.30 -8.02
N LYS A 263 18.90 -8.55 -7.80
CA LYS A 263 19.53 -8.42 -6.48
C LYS A 263 18.57 -7.87 -5.40
N ILE A 264 17.73 -6.90 -5.76
CA ILE A 264 16.72 -6.39 -4.82
C ILE A 264 15.64 -7.43 -4.57
N THR A 265 15.23 -8.17 -5.59
CA THR A 265 14.25 -9.26 -5.44
C THR A 265 14.78 -10.34 -4.49
N GLU A 266 16.02 -10.81 -4.67
CA GLU A 266 16.64 -11.77 -3.77
C GLU A 266 16.74 -11.25 -2.34
N TYR A 267 17.13 -9.97 -2.18
CA TYR A 267 17.19 -9.33 -0.87
C TYR A 267 15.83 -9.33 -0.16
N LEU A 268 14.76 -8.95 -0.87
CA LEU A 268 13.40 -8.93 -0.33
C LEU A 268 12.88 -10.35 -0.02
N ASN A 269 13.17 -11.33 -0.88
CA ASN A 269 12.82 -12.74 -0.66
C ASN A 269 13.48 -13.33 0.60
N LYS A 270 14.74 -12.96 0.90
CA LYS A 270 15.43 -13.35 2.14
C LYS A 270 14.73 -12.80 3.38
N LEU A 271 14.05 -11.67 3.27
CA LEU A 271 13.25 -11.07 4.33
C LEU A 271 11.81 -11.63 4.39
N GLY A 272 11.43 -12.49 3.44
CA GLY A 272 10.11 -13.09 3.36
C GLY A 272 9.07 -12.25 2.60
N ILE A 273 9.51 -11.20 1.88
CA ILE A 273 8.64 -10.33 1.07
C ILE A 273 8.42 -10.90 -0.32
#